data_6e1abe5bf57763d3bc7adbed3e7c48a2
#
_entry.id   6e1abe5bf57763d3bc7adbed3e7c48a2
#
_cell.length_a   1.000
_cell.length_b   1.000
_cell.length_c   1.000
_cell.angle_alpha   90.00
_cell.angle_beta   90.00
_cell.angle_gamma   90.00
#
_symmetry.space_group_name_H-M   'P 1'
#
loop_
_entity.id
_entity.type
_entity.pdbx_description
1 polymer ?
#
loop_
_entity_poly.entity_id
_entity_poly.type
_entity_poly.pdbx_seq_one_letter_code
_entity_poly.pdbx_strand_id
1 'polypeptide(L)'
;MDLNLLAHDFLGLFGERDIEKFPFIEEFNSFLNRFNFEYILADKKLFEKCLLEILVRLDNGSFDTSGYQRIEKWEKGWAENLSEFIESDFDTEKLIPKYYRGSKLSRYKGDLIETKSHTFQYDFFQVLRFYIAKKYLKNYSNIFEFACGPGHNIVAINEIINSDDISFQGLDWSIHSVKTVNEIAKQKNINCKGRRFDFYTPDYSLSFPDNSVLLTFGGLEQVGKNHDEFLKFILDKKPSLCINVEPIHEFYDTDFLLDFLANKYHHSRNYLENYLSRLLFFEKSGDLLIEKISRVPFGGIYHEGWNILVWKPL
;
A
#
# COMPACT_ATOMS: atom_id res chain seq x y z
N MET A 1 -23.92 -18.56 -4.78
CA MET A 1 -23.05 -19.10 -5.84
C MET A 1 -21.65 -18.63 -5.49
N ASP A 2 -20.70 -19.54 -5.37
CA ASP A 2 -19.31 -19.20 -5.10
C ASP A 2 -18.70 -18.59 -6.37
N LEU A 3 -18.06 -17.46 -6.23
CA LEU A 3 -17.34 -16.73 -7.27
C LEU A 3 -15.85 -16.80 -6.96
N ASN A 4 -15.01 -16.57 -7.96
CA ASN A 4 -13.56 -16.56 -7.76
C ASN A 4 -12.93 -15.43 -8.59
N LEU A 5 -11.96 -14.71 -8.01
CA LEU A 5 -11.20 -13.73 -8.75
C LEU A 5 -10.13 -14.42 -9.59
N LEU A 6 -10.10 -14.11 -10.86
CA LEU A 6 -9.14 -14.63 -11.82
C LEU A 6 -8.16 -13.53 -12.27
N ALA A 7 -7.13 -13.89 -13.01
CA ALA A 7 -6.11 -12.93 -13.47
C ALA A 7 -6.69 -11.71 -14.21
N HIS A 8 -7.72 -11.90 -15.01
CA HIS A 8 -8.36 -10.81 -15.73
C HIS A 8 -9.08 -9.83 -14.80
N ASP A 9 -9.64 -10.31 -13.66
CA ASP A 9 -10.26 -9.44 -12.67
C ASP A 9 -9.20 -8.57 -12.00
N PHE A 10 -8.09 -9.16 -11.54
CA PHE A 10 -7.00 -8.44 -10.91
C PHE A 10 -6.35 -7.41 -11.83
N LEU A 11 -5.98 -7.82 -13.04
CA LEU A 11 -5.35 -6.92 -14.01
C LEU A 11 -6.30 -5.79 -14.42
N GLY A 12 -7.59 -6.08 -14.59
CA GLY A 12 -8.62 -5.07 -14.79
C GLY A 12 -8.74 -4.09 -13.63
N LEU A 13 -8.73 -4.58 -12.38
CA LEU A 13 -8.70 -3.73 -11.17
C LEU A 13 -7.46 -2.86 -11.11
N PHE A 14 -6.30 -3.37 -11.52
CA PHE A 14 -5.05 -2.61 -11.57
C PHE A 14 -4.96 -1.66 -12.77
N GLY A 15 -6.03 -1.58 -13.58
CA GLY A 15 -6.14 -0.64 -14.70
C GLY A 15 -5.44 -1.10 -15.97
N GLU A 16 -5.25 -2.41 -16.18
CA GLU A 16 -4.81 -2.95 -17.45
C GLU A 16 -6.00 -3.08 -18.41
N ARG A 17 -5.87 -2.52 -19.62
CA ARG A 17 -6.93 -2.54 -20.65
C ARG A 17 -6.84 -3.75 -21.55
N ASP A 18 -5.62 -4.19 -21.84
CA ASP A 18 -5.34 -5.33 -22.72
C ASP A 18 -4.57 -6.39 -21.92
N ILE A 19 -5.34 -7.28 -21.31
CA ILE A 19 -4.83 -8.28 -20.37
C ILE A 19 -3.97 -9.33 -21.07
N GLU A 20 -4.30 -9.66 -22.32
CA GLU A 20 -3.55 -10.64 -23.11
C GLU A 20 -2.14 -10.13 -23.46
N LYS A 21 -1.97 -8.83 -23.54
CA LYS A 21 -0.66 -8.18 -23.76
C LYS A 21 0.13 -7.91 -22.50
N PHE A 22 -0.37 -8.30 -21.32
CA PHE A 22 0.42 -8.16 -20.09
C PHE A 22 1.65 -9.07 -20.17
N PRO A 23 2.88 -8.52 -20.14
CA PRO A 23 4.09 -9.28 -20.50
C PRO A 23 4.39 -10.46 -19.57
N PHE A 24 3.77 -10.49 -18.38
CA PHE A 24 4.02 -11.48 -17.32
C PHE A 24 2.78 -12.31 -17.01
N ILE A 25 1.86 -12.50 -17.99
CA ILE A 25 0.58 -13.15 -17.73
C ILE A 25 0.72 -14.59 -17.23
N GLU A 26 1.67 -15.35 -17.72
CA GLU A 26 1.91 -16.73 -17.28
C GLU A 26 2.46 -16.78 -15.85
N GLU A 27 3.44 -15.93 -15.55
CA GLU A 27 3.99 -15.80 -14.18
C GLU A 27 2.91 -15.29 -13.22
N PHE A 28 2.08 -14.36 -13.66
CA PHE A 28 0.97 -13.82 -12.88
C PHE A 28 -0.06 -14.90 -12.53
N ASN A 29 -0.47 -15.70 -13.51
CA ASN A 29 -1.36 -16.84 -13.30
C ASN A 29 -0.74 -17.87 -12.33
N SER A 30 0.53 -18.19 -12.51
CA SER A 30 1.24 -19.11 -11.62
C SER A 30 1.31 -18.58 -10.18
N PHE A 31 1.54 -17.26 -10.03
CA PHE A 31 1.57 -16.62 -8.71
C PHE A 31 0.19 -16.61 -8.06
N LEU A 32 -0.86 -16.30 -8.84
CA LEU A 32 -2.25 -16.25 -8.39
C LEU A 32 -2.75 -17.60 -7.87
N ASN A 33 -2.37 -18.71 -8.52
CA ASN A 33 -2.75 -20.07 -8.14
C ASN A 33 -2.24 -20.50 -6.74
N ARG A 34 -1.41 -19.70 -6.10
CA ARG A 34 -0.92 -19.94 -4.72
C ARG A 34 -1.95 -19.56 -3.66
N PHE A 35 -3.03 -18.86 -4.03
CA PHE A 35 -4.00 -18.26 -3.12
C PHE A 35 -5.42 -18.72 -3.42
N ASN A 36 -6.29 -18.60 -2.42
CA ASN A 36 -7.73 -18.84 -2.59
C ASN A 36 -8.49 -17.51 -2.63
N PHE A 37 -9.03 -17.17 -3.81
CA PHE A 37 -9.82 -15.97 -4.03
C PHE A 37 -11.31 -16.26 -4.23
N GLU A 38 -11.82 -17.34 -3.64
CA GLU A 38 -13.24 -17.64 -3.62
C GLU A 38 -14.00 -16.71 -2.66
N TYR A 39 -15.16 -16.25 -3.12
CA TYR A 39 -16.04 -15.37 -2.35
C TYR A 39 -17.50 -15.55 -2.73
N ILE A 40 -18.40 -15.03 -1.91
CA ILE A 40 -19.81 -14.83 -2.23
C ILE A 40 -20.19 -13.36 -2.03
N LEU A 41 -21.21 -12.89 -2.74
CA LEU A 41 -21.78 -11.58 -2.42
C LEU A 41 -22.46 -11.63 -1.06
N ALA A 42 -22.26 -10.61 -0.25
CA ALA A 42 -22.95 -10.47 1.02
C ALA A 42 -24.46 -10.41 0.78
N ASP A 43 -25.23 -11.17 1.54
CA ASP A 43 -26.68 -11.04 1.49
C ASP A 43 -27.12 -9.66 2.06
N LYS A 44 -28.37 -9.29 1.79
CA LYS A 44 -28.94 -8.02 2.23
C LYS A 44 -28.80 -7.78 3.73
N LYS A 45 -29.00 -8.83 4.55
CA LYS A 45 -28.94 -8.73 6.01
C LYS A 45 -27.52 -8.48 6.50
N LEU A 46 -26.53 -9.16 5.92
CA LEU A 46 -25.12 -8.99 6.24
C LEU A 46 -24.63 -7.62 5.77
N PHE A 47 -25.04 -7.19 4.58
CA PHE A 47 -24.75 -5.87 4.03
C PHE A 47 -25.26 -4.75 4.96
N GLU A 48 -26.56 -4.79 5.33
CA GLU A 48 -27.16 -3.82 6.24
C GLU A 48 -26.51 -3.80 7.62
N LYS A 49 -26.16 -4.98 8.15
CA LYS A 49 -25.46 -5.10 9.44
C LYS A 49 -24.06 -4.44 9.37
N CYS A 50 -23.33 -4.65 8.29
CA CYS A 50 -22.02 -4.03 8.09
C CYS A 50 -22.13 -2.50 7.98
N LEU A 51 -23.10 -2.01 7.22
CA LEU A 51 -23.36 -0.56 7.12
C LEU A 51 -23.68 0.06 8.49
N LEU A 52 -24.52 -0.61 9.28
CA LEU A 52 -24.85 -0.16 10.64
C LEU A 52 -23.62 -0.11 11.53
N GLU A 53 -22.74 -1.12 11.47
CA GLU A 53 -21.48 -1.12 12.20
C GLU A 53 -20.60 0.09 11.83
N ILE A 54 -20.45 0.36 10.53
CA ILE A 54 -19.67 1.51 10.05
C ILE A 54 -20.27 2.82 10.56
N LEU A 55 -21.58 2.99 10.43
CA LEU A 55 -22.31 4.20 10.87
C LEU A 55 -22.15 4.42 12.38
N VAL A 56 -22.38 3.39 13.18
CA VAL A 56 -22.23 3.47 14.65
C VAL A 56 -20.81 3.86 15.05
N ARG A 57 -19.79 3.31 14.39
CA ARG A 57 -18.41 3.67 14.67
C ARG A 57 -18.04 5.08 14.23
N LEU A 58 -18.59 5.55 13.13
CA LEU A 58 -18.44 6.93 12.68
C LEU A 58 -19.10 7.91 13.66
N ASP A 59 -20.33 7.61 14.09
CA ASP A 59 -21.09 8.43 15.02
C ASP A 59 -20.44 8.53 16.40
N ASN A 60 -19.94 7.40 16.91
CA ASN A 60 -19.27 7.35 18.22
C ASN A 60 -17.83 7.91 18.20
N GLY A 61 -17.30 8.32 17.07
CA GLY A 61 -15.91 8.80 16.95
C GLY A 61 -14.87 7.75 17.36
N SER A 62 -15.15 6.44 17.19
CA SER A 62 -14.30 5.34 17.69
C SER A 62 -13.09 5.02 16.82
N PHE A 63 -12.74 5.90 15.90
CA PHE A 63 -11.55 5.74 15.06
C PHE A 63 -10.39 6.60 15.54
N ASP A 64 -9.23 5.97 15.72
CA ASP A 64 -7.99 6.73 16.01
C ASP A 64 -7.62 7.65 14.85
N THR A 65 -7.33 8.90 15.12
CA THR A 65 -6.90 9.89 14.13
C THR A 65 -5.43 9.68 13.78
N SER A 66 -5.11 9.65 12.49
CA SER A 66 -3.73 9.59 11.99
C SER A 66 -3.00 10.92 12.13
N GLY A 67 -1.68 10.90 12.15
CA GLY A 67 -0.84 12.08 12.27
C GLY A 67 0.35 11.86 13.21
N TYR A 68 1.07 12.94 13.45
CA TYR A 68 2.33 12.93 14.22
C TYR A 68 2.16 12.40 15.65
N GLN A 69 0.99 12.59 16.25
CA GLN A 69 0.66 12.09 17.61
C GLN A 69 0.67 10.55 17.70
N ARG A 70 0.70 9.83 16.58
CA ARG A 70 0.74 8.36 16.56
C ARG A 70 2.14 7.78 16.53
N ILE A 71 3.19 8.61 16.53
CA ILE A 71 4.58 8.14 16.41
C ILE A 71 4.93 7.09 17.48
N GLU A 72 4.54 7.31 18.73
CA GLU A 72 4.80 6.38 19.82
C GLU A 72 4.07 5.04 19.65
N LYS A 73 2.83 5.07 19.12
CA LYS A 73 2.04 3.86 18.85
C LYS A 73 2.68 3.02 17.74
N TRP A 74 3.15 3.66 16.67
CA TRP A 74 3.87 2.97 15.59
C TRP A 74 5.23 2.46 16.05
N GLU A 75 5.97 3.26 16.82
CA GLU A 75 7.25 2.87 17.39
C GLU A 75 7.12 1.61 18.25
N LYS A 76 6.09 1.56 19.11
CA LYS A 76 5.79 0.37 19.91
C LYS A 76 5.41 -0.83 19.05
N GLY A 77 4.53 -0.64 18.05
CA GLY A 77 4.10 -1.74 17.16
C GLY A 77 5.27 -2.34 16.37
N TRP A 78 6.16 -1.50 15.85
CA TRP A 78 7.34 -1.99 15.13
C TRP A 78 8.41 -2.60 16.04
N ALA A 79 8.49 -2.16 17.32
CA ALA A 79 9.30 -2.83 18.32
C ALA A 79 8.83 -4.26 18.61
N GLU A 80 7.50 -4.46 18.71
CA GLU A 80 6.90 -5.80 18.87
C GLU A 80 7.21 -6.69 17.66
N ASN A 81 7.05 -6.18 16.42
CA ASN A 81 7.39 -6.94 15.22
C ASN A 81 8.89 -7.34 15.18
N LEU A 82 9.78 -6.42 15.54
CA LEU A 82 11.22 -6.72 15.60
C LEU A 82 11.51 -7.83 16.60
N SER A 83 10.92 -7.77 17.80
CA SER A 83 11.10 -8.81 18.83
C SER A 83 10.61 -10.17 18.33
N GLU A 84 9.38 -10.23 17.79
CA GLU A 84 8.81 -11.46 17.24
C GLU A 84 9.66 -12.03 16.08
N PHE A 85 10.22 -11.17 15.23
CA PHE A 85 11.10 -11.56 14.14
C PHE A 85 12.40 -12.20 14.65
N ILE A 86 13.05 -11.60 15.66
CA ILE A 86 14.25 -12.13 16.27
C ILE A 86 13.97 -13.45 17.03
N GLU A 87 12.92 -13.48 17.85
CA GLU A 87 12.56 -14.64 18.68
C GLU A 87 12.12 -15.86 17.87
N SER A 88 11.66 -15.66 16.62
CA SER A 88 11.27 -16.72 15.70
C SER A 88 12.40 -17.25 14.82
N ASP A 89 13.66 -16.95 15.15
CA ASP A 89 14.81 -17.26 14.29
C ASP A 89 14.68 -16.60 12.90
N PHE A 90 14.24 -15.34 12.93
CA PHE A 90 14.08 -14.48 11.74
C PHE A 90 13.06 -14.99 10.71
N ASP A 91 11.96 -15.57 11.16
CA ASP A 91 10.84 -15.94 10.29
C ASP A 91 10.18 -14.68 9.70
N THR A 92 10.25 -14.55 8.37
CA THR A 92 9.72 -13.39 7.64
C THR A 92 8.21 -13.22 7.75
N GLU A 93 7.46 -14.26 8.11
CA GLU A 93 6.02 -14.16 8.39
C GLU A 93 5.71 -13.28 9.61
N LYS A 94 6.65 -13.12 10.53
CA LYS A 94 6.52 -12.23 11.69
C LYS A 94 6.64 -10.76 11.32
N LEU A 95 7.16 -10.45 10.14
CA LEU A 95 7.20 -9.09 9.60
C LEU A 95 5.83 -8.63 9.10
N ILE A 96 4.88 -9.56 8.85
CA ILE A 96 3.55 -9.20 8.35
C ILE A 96 2.78 -8.45 9.45
N PRO A 97 2.36 -7.20 9.21
CA PRO A 97 1.63 -6.42 10.19
C PRO A 97 0.33 -7.11 10.64
N LYS A 98 0.08 -7.09 11.96
CA LYS A 98 -1.06 -7.80 12.56
C LYS A 98 -2.42 -7.32 12.05
N TYR A 99 -2.54 -6.09 11.54
CA TYR A 99 -3.79 -5.55 11.00
C TYR A 99 -4.22 -6.18 9.67
N TYR A 100 -3.35 -6.91 8.98
CA TYR A 100 -3.74 -7.72 7.82
C TYR A 100 -4.44 -9.04 8.18
N ARG A 101 -4.53 -9.37 9.46
CA ARG A 101 -5.14 -10.62 9.91
C ARG A 101 -6.64 -10.42 10.13
N GLY A 102 -7.48 -11.11 9.31
CA GLY A 102 -8.71 -11.61 9.87
C GLY A 102 -10.04 -10.95 9.59
N SER A 103 -10.30 -10.25 8.49
CA SER A 103 -11.70 -9.99 8.12
C SER A 103 -12.15 -10.90 6.98
N LYS A 104 -13.32 -11.55 7.13
CA LYS A 104 -13.98 -12.26 6.03
C LYS A 104 -14.84 -11.35 5.15
N LEU A 105 -15.07 -10.09 5.58
CA LEU A 105 -15.81 -9.13 4.79
C LEU A 105 -14.85 -8.14 4.13
N SER A 106 -15.06 -7.93 2.84
CA SER A 106 -14.29 -6.98 2.03
C SER A 106 -15.22 -6.19 1.12
N ARG A 107 -14.78 -4.99 0.74
CA ARG A 107 -15.41 -4.22 -0.34
C ARG A 107 -14.86 -4.71 -1.68
N TYR A 108 -15.73 -4.84 -2.66
CA TYR A 108 -15.36 -5.18 -4.02
C TYR A 108 -16.32 -4.57 -5.02
N LYS A 109 -15.83 -3.68 -5.88
CA LYS A 109 -16.60 -3.03 -6.97
C LYS A 109 -17.93 -2.40 -6.50
N GLY A 110 -17.92 -1.73 -5.36
CA GLY A 110 -19.10 -1.05 -4.82
C GLY A 110 -20.05 -1.93 -4.00
N ASP A 111 -19.74 -3.22 -3.84
CA ASP A 111 -20.48 -4.17 -3.01
C ASP A 111 -19.64 -4.67 -1.83
N LEU A 112 -20.27 -5.46 -0.96
CA LEU A 112 -19.59 -6.25 0.07
C LEU A 112 -19.57 -7.72 -0.33
N ILE A 113 -18.43 -8.36 -0.11
CA ILE A 113 -18.21 -9.79 -0.34
C ILE A 113 -17.82 -10.48 0.96
N GLU A 114 -18.28 -11.72 1.12
CA GLU A 114 -17.80 -12.63 2.16
C GLU A 114 -16.77 -13.58 1.54
N THR A 115 -15.54 -13.52 2.03
CA THR A 115 -14.40 -14.27 1.49
C THR A 115 -14.29 -15.64 2.15
N LYS A 116 -13.86 -16.65 1.39
CA LYS A 116 -13.63 -18.01 1.94
C LYS A 116 -12.31 -18.10 2.71
N SER A 117 -11.27 -17.40 2.23
CA SER A 117 -9.99 -17.31 2.94
C SER A 117 -9.97 -16.19 3.98
N HIS A 118 -9.37 -16.45 5.15
CA HIS A 118 -9.10 -15.42 6.16
C HIS A 118 -7.95 -14.48 5.77
N THR A 119 -7.10 -14.90 4.85
CA THR A 119 -5.96 -14.14 4.34
C THR A 119 -6.28 -13.36 3.07
N PHE A 120 -7.51 -13.43 2.57
CA PHE A 120 -7.93 -12.90 1.27
C PHE A 120 -7.44 -11.47 0.99
N GLN A 121 -7.59 -10.55 1.94
CA GLN A 121 -7.14 -9.17 1.76
C GLN A 121 -5.61 -9.08 1.65
N TYR A 122 -4.88 -9.84 2.48
CA TYR A 122 -3.43 -9.89 2.41
C TYR A 122 -2.96 -10.57 1.13
N ASP A 123 -3.62 -11.64 0.71
CA ASP A 123 -3.32 -12.36 -0.54
C ASP A 123 -3.57 -11.45 -1.75
N PHE A 124 -4.65 -10.66 -1.73
CA PHE A 124 -4.90 -9.62 -2.74
C PHE A 124 -3.75 -8.61 -2.79
N PHE A 125 -3.27 -8.18 -1.64
CA PHE A 125 -2.12 -7.27 -1.56
C PHE A 125 -0.82 -7.92 -2.07
N GLN A 126 -0.63 -9.24 -1.85
CA GLN A 126 0.49 -9.98 -2.44
C GLN A 126 0.43 -9.95 -3.99
N VAL A 127 -0.75 -10.15 -4.57
CA VAL A 127 -0.95 -10.09 -6.03
C VAL A 127 -0.70 -8.68 -6.56
N LEU A 128 -1.12 -7.64 -5.84
CA LEU A 128 -0.83 -6.26 -6.19
C LEU A 128 0.68 -5.97 -6.13
N ARG A 129 1.40 -6.45 -5.10
CA ARG A 129 2.87 -6.34 -5.03
C ARG A 129 3.55 -7.03 -6.18
N PHE A 130 3.08 -8.23 -6.56
CA PHE A 130 3.60 -8.93 -7.74
C PHE A 130 3.44 -8.08 -9.02
N TYR A 131 2.24 -7.51 -9.22
CA TYR A 131 1.97 -6.64 -10.36
C TYR A 131 2.92 -5.42 -10.38
N ILE A 132 3.04 -4.71 -9.26
CA ILE A 132 3.93 -3.54 -9.15
C ILE A 132 5.39 -3.93 -9.40
N ALA A 133 5.86 -5.01 -8.78
CA ALA A 133 7.24 -5.49 -8.91
C ALA A 133 7.58 -5.84 -10.36
N LYS A 134 6.75 -6.64 -11.01
CA LYS A 134 7.01 -7.12 -12.39
C LYS A 134 6.83 -6.02 -13.42
N LYS A 135 5.83 -5.17 -13.28
CA LYS A 135 5.54 -4.13 -14.26
C LYS A 135 6.48 -2.93 -14.16
N TYR A 136 6.77 -2.48 -12.95
CA TYR A 136 7.45 -1.20 -12.73
C TYR A 136 8.84 -1.34 -12.12
N LEU A 137 9.06 -2.25 -11.16
CA LEU A 137 10.29 -2.22 -10.36
C LEU A 137 11.44 -3.01 -10.97
N LYS A 138 11.19 -4.08 -11.72
CA LYS A 138 12.24 -5.01 -12.19
C LYS A 138 13.35 -4.38 -13.03
N ASN A 139 13.11 -3.22 -13.63
CA ASN A 139 14.08 -2.53 -14.48
C ASN A 139 14.86 -1.43 -13.73
N TYR A 140 14.64 -1.29 -12.43
CA TYR A 140 15.28 -0.31 -11.58
C TYR A 140 16.27 -0.97 -10.63
N SER A 141 17.39 -0.30 -10.38
CA SER A 141 18.45 -0.83 -9.51
C SER A 141 18.31 -0.38 -8.06
N ASN A 142 17.57 0.71 -7.82
CA ASN A 142 17.48 1.32 -6.50
C ASN A 142 16.01 1.55 -6.12
N ILE A 143 15.52 0.84 -5.10
CA ILE A 143 14.14 0.95 -4.63
C ILE A 143 14.13 1.57 -3.23
N PHE A 144 13.46 2.71 -3.10
CA PHE A 144 13.29 3.45 -1.85
C PHE A 144 11.86 3.31 -1.38
N GLU A 145 11.62 2.47 -0.39
CA GLU A 145 10.29 2.34 0.23
C GLU A 145 10.18 3.28 1.42
N PHE A 146 9.27 4.25 1.32
CA PHE A 146 8.96 5.21 2.38
C PHE A 146 7.80 4.69 3.24
N ALA A 147 7.92 4.91 4.57
CA ALA A 147 7.08 4.29 5.58
C ALA A 147 7.07 2.76 5.47
N CYS A 148 8.25 2.17 5.33
CA CYS A 148 8.44 0.74 5.08
C CYS A 148 7.97 -0.16 6.24
N GLY A 149 7.70 0.41 7.40
CA GLY A 149 7.31 -0.34 8.59
C GLY A 149 8.32 -1.45 8.91
N PRO A 150 7.90 -2.69 9.10
CA PRO A 150 8.79 -3.81 9.42
C PRO A 150 9.56 -4.36 8.20
N GLY A 151 9.47 -3.74 7.02
CA GLY A 151 10.20 -4.16 5.82
C GLY A 151 9.63 -5.38 5.11
N HIS A 152 8.41 -5.80 5.42
CA HIS A 152 7.78 -6.99 4.81
C HIS A 152 7.57 -6.85 3.29
N ASN A 153 7.36 -5.62 2.78
CA ASN A 153 7.27 -5.36 1.35
C ASN A 153 8.64 -5.54 0.67
N ILE A 154 9.71 -5.09 1.31
CA ILE A 154 11.09 -5.28 0.79
C ILE A 154 11.38 -6.76 0.57
N VAL A 155 11.08 -7.60 1.57
CA VAL A 155 11.27 -9.06 1.46
C VAL A 155 10.43 -9.63 0.31
N ALA A 156 9.13 -9.32 0.27
CA ALA A 156 8.24 -9.85 -0.75
C ALA A 156 8.62 -9.39 -2.17
N ILE A 157 8.99 -8.12 -2.35
CA ILE A 157 9.41 -7.59 -3.66
C ILE A 157 10.73 -8.21 -4.09
N ASN A 158 11.69 -8.37 -3.16
CA ASN A 158 12.96 -9.04 -3.45
C ASN A 158 12.74 -10.49 -3.94
N GLU A 159 11.88 -11.25 -3.28
CA GLU A 159 11.53 -12.61 -3.70
C GLU A 159 10.83 -12.65 -5.08
N ILE A 160 9.95 -11.68 -5.38
CA ILE A 160 9.23 -11.61 -6.66
C ILE A 160 10.18 -11.26 -7.81
N ILE A 161 11.07 -10.30 -7.61
CA ILE A 161 12.01 -9.86 -8.65
C ILE A 161 13.14 -10.88 -8.80
N ASN A 162 13.65 -11.41 -7.68
CA ASN A 162 14.71 -12.41 -7.58
C ASN A 162 15.97 -12.01 -8.38
N SER A 163 16.55 -10.84 -8.05
CA SER A 163 17.75 -10.30 -8.68
C SER A 163 18.69 -9.72 -7.62
N ASP A 164 19.96 -10.06 -7.71
CA ASP A 164 21.02 -9.54 -6.81
C ASP A 164 21.44 -8.11 -7.17
N ASP A 165 21.04 -7.60 -8.34
CA ASP A 165 21.42 -6.27 -8.82
C ASP A 165 20.57 -5.14 -8.23
N ILE A 166 19.59 -5.46 -7.39
CA ILE A 166 18.67 -4.48 -6.80
C ILE A 166 19.08 -4.17 -5.37
N SER A 167 19.14 -2.88 -5.07
CA SER A 167 19.28 -2.38 -3.70
C SER A 167 17.98 -1.78 -3.19
N PHE A 168 17.68 -2.02 -1.91
CA PHE A 168 16.52 -1.44 -1.23
C PHE A 168 16.97 -0.48 -0.14
N GLN A 169 16.27 0.64 -0.02
CA GLN A 169 16.30 1.48 1.17
C GLN A 169 14.91 1.51 1.80
N GLY A 170 14.83 1.02 3.03
CA GLY A 170 13.63 1.12 3.85
C GLY A 170 13.67 2.38 4.70
N LEU A 171 12.77 3.32 4.45
CA LEU A 171 12.71 4.60 5.13
C LEU A 171 11.47 4.66 6.02
N ASP A 172 11.67 4.98 7.29
CA ASP A 172 10.57 5.08 8.26
C ASP A 172 10.96 6.05 9.39
N TRP A 173 9.97 6.65 10.03
CA TRP A 173 10.24 7.49 11.21
C TRP A 173 10.60 6.68 12.45
N SER A 174 10.21 5.38 12.52
CA SER A 174 10.51 4.48 13.61
C SER A 174 11.95 3.96 13.55
N ILE A 175 12.65 4.05 14.68
CA ILE A 175 13.97 3.44 14.81
C ILE A 175 13.89 1.90 14.78
N HIS A 176 12.77 1.31 15.21
CA HIS A 176 12.60 -0.14 15.19
C HIS A 176 12.38 -0.66 13.76
N SER A 177 11.68 0.08 12.90
CA SER A 177 11.62 -0.22 11.46
C SER A 177 13.02 -0.22 10.83
N VAL A 178 13.82 0.80 11.11
CA VAL A 178 15.21 0.88 10.62
C VAL A 178 16.04 -0.33 11.07
N LYS A 179 15.93 -0.71 12.36
CA LYS A 179 16.62 -1.89 12.89
C LYS A 179 16.14 -3.18 12.22
N THR A 180 14.84 -3.32 12.01
CA THR A 180 14.26 -4.50 11.35
C THR A 180 14.79 -4.65 9.94
N VAL A 181 14.80 -3.59 9.13
CA VAL A 181 15.37 -3.63 7.76
C VAL A 181 16.84 -4.02 7.77
N ASN A 182 17.62 -3.52 8.74
CA ASN A 182 19.04 -3.89 8.85
C ASN A 182 19.24 -5.36 9.29
N GLU A 183 18.34 -5.90 10.15
CA GLU A 183 18.37 -7.33 10.47
C GLU A 183 17.96 -8.19 9.26
N ILE A 184 16.97 -7.76 8.46
CA ILE A 184 16.62 -8.43 7.19
C ILE A 184 17.83 -8.51 6.27
N ALA A 185 18.56 -7.41 6.09
CA ALA A 185 19.79 -7.41 5.28
C ALA A 185 20.79 -8.47 5.72
N LYS A 186 21.03 -8.53 7.02
CA LYS A 186 22.01 -9.41 7.65
C LYS A 186 21.60 -10.89 7.61
N GLN A 187 20.32 -11.18 7.92
CA GLN A 187 19.85 -12.55 8.13
C GLN A 187 19.31 -13.21 6.86
N LYS A 188 18.81 -12.41 5.92
CA LYS A 188 18.21 -12.91 4.66
C LYS A 188 19.07 -12.67 3.43
N ASN A 189 20.26 -12.09 3.61
CA ASN A 189 21.15 -11.73 2.51
C ASN A 189 20.48 -10.88 1.41
N ILE A 190 19.57 -9.99 1.83
CA ILE A 190 18.93 -9.03 0.94
C ILE A 190 19.75 -7.75 0.95
N ASN A 191 20.08 -7.21 -0.23
CA ASN A 191 20.77 -5.94 -0.34
C ASN A 191 19.84 -4.79 0.04
N CYS A 192 19.63 -4.57 1.35
CA CYS A 192 18.78 -3.54 1.87
C CYS A 192 19.41 -2.77 3.05
N LYS A 193 18.97 -1.54 3.26
CA LYS A 193 19.43 -0.68 4.35
C LYS A 193 18.27 0.12 4.92
N GLY A 194 18.16 0.16 6.24
CA GLY A 194 17.21 1.02 6.96
C GLY A 194 17.76 2.43 7.17
N ARG A 195 16.90 3.44 7.01
CA ARG A 195 17.23 4.84 7.31
C ARG A 195 16.00 5.53 7.94
N ARG A 196 16.24 6.37 8.96
CA ARG A 196 15.16 7.23 9.49
C ARG A 196 14.76 8.29 8.47
N PHE A 197 13.46 8.46 8.31
CA PHE A 197 12.88 9.50 7.47
C PHE A 197 11.51 9.92 7.99
N ASP A 198 11.25 11.21 8.00
CA ASP A 198 10.00 11.81 8.44
C ASP A 198 9.38 12.61 7.27
N PHE A 199 8.14 12.29 6.92
CA PHE A 199 7.41 13.00 5.86
C PHE A 199 7.15 14.47 6.18
N TYR A 200 7.03 14.83 7.47
CA TYR A 200 6.79 16.21 7.91
C TYR A 200 8.05 17.08 7.85
N THR A 201 9.22 16.46 8.01
CA THR A 201 10.52 17.12 8.00
C THR A 201 11.52 16.33 7.16
N PRO A 202 11.37 16.32 5.82
CA PRO A 202 12.21 15.53 4.93
C PRO A 202 13.70 15.84 5.09
N ASP A 203 14.51 14.79 5.15
CA ASP A 203 15.97 14.91 5.22
C ASP A 203 16.54 15.14 3.82
N TYR A 204 16.82 16.39 3.49
CA TYR A 204 17.40 16.79 2.18
C TYR A 204 18.84 16.30 1.94
N SER A 205 19.49 15.65 2.93
CA SER A 205 20.75 14.93 2.71
C SER A 205 20.56 13.60 1.99
N LEU A 206 19.31 13.08 1.91
CA LEU A 206 18.98 11.91 1.09
C LEU A 206 19.05 12.30 -0.39
N SER A 207 19.73 11.48 -1.18
CA SER A 207 19.79 11.59 -2.64
C SER A 207 19.35 10.29 -3.28
N PHE A 208 18.80 10.40 -4.48
CA PHE A 208 18.44 9.25 -5.30
C PHE A 208 19.52 9.05 -6.35
N PRO A 209 20.22 7.91 -6.38
CA PRO A 209 21.04 7.53 -7.53
C PRO A 209 20.21 7.46 -8.81
N ASP A 210 20.87 7.49 -9.96
CA ASP A 210 20.19 7.22 -11.22
C ASP A 210 19.45 5.87 -11.15
N ASN A 211 18.37 5.75 -11.89
CA ASN A 211 17.56 4.54 -11.93
C ASN A 211 16.95 4.16 -10.56
N SER A 212 16.43 5.16 -9.84
CA SER A 212 15.78 4.99 -8.54
C SER A 212 14.27 5.07 -8.64
N VAL A 213 13.58 4.23 -7.87
CA VAL A 213 12.13 4.31 -7.66
C VAL A 213 11.83 4.69 -6.21
N LEU A 214 10.94 5.66 -6.04
CA LEU A 214 10.28 5.95 -4.78
C LEU A 214 8.97 5.17 -4.69
N LEU A 215 8.76 4.46 -3.60
CA LEU A 215 7.62 3.59 -3.38
C LEU A 215 6.97 3.88 -2.02
N THR A 216 5.63 3.93 -1.98
CA THR A 216 4.84 3.93 -0.73
C THR A 216 3.72 2.91 -0.81
N PHE A 217 3.47 2.20 0.29
CA PHE A 217 2.37 1.25 0.44
C PHE A 217 1.59 1.51 1.73
N GLY A 218 0.51 2.28 1.65
CA GLY A 218 -0.39 2.56 2.78
C GLY A 218 0.28 3.28 3.94
N GLY A 219 1.37 4.00 3.69
CA GLY A 219 2.12 4.72 4.72
C GLY A 219 1.94 6.23 4.64
N LEU A 220 1.85 6.77 3.43
CA LEU A 220 1.64 8.18 3.20
C LEU A 220 0.25 8.62 3.70
N GLU A 221 -0.72 7.70 3.76
CA GLU A 221 -2.05 7.98 4.34
C GLU A 221 -1.99 8.58 5.76
N GLN A 222 -0.92 8.29 6.51
CA GLN A 222 -0.80 8.69 7.92
C GLN A 222 -0.52 10.18 8.11
N VAL A 223 -0.16 10.94 7.06
CA VAL A 223 0.15 12.38 7.18
C VAL A 223 -1.04 13.30 6.89
N GLY A 224 -2.18 12.74 6.50
CA GLY A 224 -3.39 13.51 6.19
C GLY A 224 -3.13 14.51 5.06
N LYS A 225 -3.37 15.80 5.33
CA LYS A 225 -3.11 16.90 4.38
C LYS A 225 -1.67 17.42 4.41
N ASN A 226 -0.80 16.93 5.30
CA ASN A 226 0.54 17.48 5.54
C ASN A 226 1.61 16.80 4.66
N HIS A 227 1.32 16.58 3.40
CA HIS A 227 2.22 15.93 2.44
C HIS A 227 3.00 16.92 1.55
N ASP A 228 2.74 18.24 1.64
CA ASP A 228 3.35 19.24 0.75
C ASP A 228 4.89 19.28 0.88
N GLU A 229 5.44 19.17 2.09
CA GLU A 229 6.90 19.16 2.27
C GLU A 229 7.54 17.92 1.67
N PHE A 230 6.88 16.78 1.76
CA PHE A 230 7.33 15.55 1.10
C PHE A 230 7.25 15.65 -0.43
N LEU A 231 6.17 16.23 -0.97
CA LEU A 231 6.06 16.47 -2.41
C LEU A 231 7.14 17.42 -2.92
N LYS A 232 7.41 18.53 -2.22
CA LYS A 232 8.51 19.44 -2.55
C LYS A 232 9.87 18.73 -2.54
N PHE A 233 10.11 17.90 -1.52
CA PHE A 233 11.32 17.08 -1.43
C PHE A 233 11.47 16.17 -2.66
N ILE A 234 10.39 15.47 -3.09
CA ILE A 234 10.44 14.59 -4.27
C ILE A 234 10.73 15.40 -5.53
N LEU A 235 10.07 16.55 -5.73
CA LEU A 235 10.27 17.41 -6.88
C LEU A 235 11.68 18.00 -6.95
N ASP A 236 12.32 18.24 -5.77
CA ASP A 236 13.72 18.68 -5.68
C ASP A 236 14.71 17.53 -6.00
N LYS A 237 14.46 16.35 -5.44
CA LYS A 237 15.37 15.20 -5.50
C LYS A 237 15.24 14.35 -6.76
N LYS A 238 14.13 14.44 -7.47
CA LYS A 238 13.84 13.86 -8.77
C LYS A 238 14.21 12.38 -8.91
N PRO A 239 13.61 11.45 -8.11
CA PRO A 239 13.72 10.02 -8.40
C PRO A 239 13.19 9.73 -9.81
N SER A 240 13.69 8.68 -10.46
CA SER A 240 13.31 8.33 -11.83
C SER A 240 11.84 7.93 -11.99
N LEU A 241 11.22 7.41 -10.92
CA LEU A 241 9.81 7.04 -10.85
C LEU A 241 9.30 7.13 -9.42
N CYS A 242 8.04 7.52 -9.27
CA CYS A 242 7.31 7.48 -8.01
C CYS A 242 6.09 6.58 -8.16
N ILE A 243 5.90 5.67 -7.22
CA ILE A 243 4.74 4.78 -7.15
C ILE A 243 4.12 4.91 -5.76
N ASN A 244 2.88 5.36 -5.72
CA ASN A 244 2.11 5.42 -4.49
C ASN A 244 0.95 4.44 -4.58
N VAL A 245 0.91 3.49 -3.66
CA VAL A 245 -0.19 2.55 -3.47
C VAL A 245 -0.87 2.92 -2.15
N GLU A 246 -1.85 3.80 -2.26
CA GLU A 246 -2.43 4.52 -1.11
C GLU A 246 -3.96 4.58 -1.22
N PRO A 247 -4.66 4.74 -0.11
CA PRO A 247 -6.08 5.07 -0.17
C PRO A 247 -6.26 6.52 -0.62
N ILE A 248 -6.99 6.73 -1.70
CA ILE A 248 -7.22 8.04 -2.33
C ILE A 248 -8.71 8.37 -2.25
N HIS A 249 -9.07 9.31 -1.38
CA HIS A 249 -10.48 9.63 -1.14
C HIS A 249 -11.14 10.38 -2.31
N GLU A 250 -10.35 11.05 -3.16
CA GLU A 250 -10.83 11.76 -4.34
C GLU A 250 -11.46 10.85 -5.40
N PHE A 251 -11.30 9.54 -5.28
CA PHE A 251 -11.98 8.57 -6.13
C PHE A 251 -13.41 8.25 -5.71
N TYR A 252 -13.83 8.64 -4.50
CA TYR A 252 -15.16 8.29 -4.01
C TYR A 252 -16.23 9.19 -4.61
N ASP A 253 -17.25 8.55 -5.17
CA ASP A 253 -18.48 9.19 -5.57
C ASP A 253 -19.47 9.21 -4.39
N THR A 254 -19.62 10.35 -3.76
CA THR A 254 -20.45 10.49 -2.54
C THR A 254 -21.96 10.35 -2.77
N ASP A 255 -22.41 10.17 -4.00
CA ASP A 255 -23.80 9.81 -4.30
C ASP A 255 -24.06 8.31 -4.06
N PHE A 256 -23.01 7.50 -3.89
CA PHE A 256 -23.08 6.07 -3.53
C PHE A 256 -22.77 5.86 -2.05
N LEU A 257 -23.63 5.11 -1.36
CA LEU A 257 -23.58 4.96 0.10
C LEU A 257 -22.21 4.43 0.61
N LEU A 258 -21.67 3.39 0.00
CA LEU A 258 -20.37 2.84 0.43
C LEU A 258 -19.23 3.86 0.23
N ASP A 259 -19.22 4.58 -0.89
CA ASP A 259 -18.22 5.60 -1.17
C ASP A 259 -18.38 6.80 -0.22
N PHE A 260 -19.63 7.22 0.05
CA PHE A 260 -19.91 8.24 1.05
C PHE A 260 -19.38 7.87 2.43
N LEU A 261 -19.63 6.63 2.88
CA LEU A 261 -19.13 6.13 4.17
C LEU A 261 -17.60 6.03 4.20
N ALA A 262 -16.98 5.61 3.10
CA ALA A 262 -15.52 5.58 2.99
C ALA A 262 -14.92 6.98 3.05
N ASN A 263 -15.52 7.96 2.38
CA ASN A 263 -15.09 9.35 2.46
C ASN A 263 -15.21 9.89 3.91
N LYS A 264 -16.33 9.61 4.60
CA LYS A 264 -16.50 9.94 6.03
C LYS A 264 -15.43 9.26 6.91
N TYR A 265 -15.12 8.00 6.63
CA TYR A 265 -14.07 7.27 7.34
C TYR A 265 -12.70 7.94 7.14
N HIS A 266 -12.31 8.30 5.90
CA HIS A 266 -11.06 8.99 5.62
C HIS A 266 -10.92 10.28 6.43
N HIS A 267 -11.95 11.12 6.44
CA HIS A 267 -11.95 12.35 7.24
C HIS A 267 -11.86 12.08 8.74
N SER A 268 -12.61 11.09 9.26
CA SER A 268 -12.54 10.73 10.69
C SER A 268 -11.18 10.19 11.11
N ARG A 269 -10.48 9.54 10.19
CA ARG A 269 -9.12 9.02 10.38
C ARG A 269 -8.04 10.07 10.18
N ASN A 270 -8.34 11.23 9.59
CA ASN A 270 -7.35 12.16 9.06
C ASN A 270 -6.36 11.45 8.11
N TYR A 271 -6.91 10.64 7.19
CA TYR A 271 -6.12 9.97 6.15
C TYR A 271 -5.83 10.92 5.00
N LEU A 272 -4.96 10.49 4.08
CA LEU A 272 -4.44 11.25 2.95
C LEU A 272 -5.52 12.09 2.26
N GLU A 273 -5.35 13.42 2.25
CA GLU A 273 -6.32 14.38 1.75
C GLU A 273 -5.74 15.23 0.62
N ASN A 274 -6.47 15.31 -0.50
CA ASN A 274 -6.11 16.13 -1.67
C ASN A 274 -4.77 15.77 -2.33
N TYR A 275 -4.25 14.56 -2.14
CA TYR A 275 -2.96 14.16 -2.68
C TYR A 275 -2.98 14.05 -4.21
N LEU A 276 -4.01 13.39 -4.78
CA LEU A 276 -4.20 13.30 -6.23
C LEU A 276 -4.39 14.69 -6.84
N SER A 277 -5.18 15.54 -6.21
CA SER A 277 -5.41 16.92 -6.65
C SER A 277 -4.11 17.73 -6.69
N ARG A 278 -3.18 17.52 -5.73
CA ARG A 278 -1.85 18.16 -5.73
C ARG A 278 -0.96 17.63 -6.85
N LEU A 279 -0.97 16.33 -7.13
CA LEU A 279 -0.24 15.78 -8.27
C LEU A 279 -0.75 16.35 -9.60
N LEU A 280 -2.07 16.41 -9.79
CA LEU A 280 -2.68 17.01 -10.98
C LEU A 280 -2.33 18.50 -11.14
N PHE A 281 -2.24 19.24 -10.01
CA PHE A 281 -1.78 20.64 -10.04
C PHE A 281 -0.34 20.75 -10.54
N PHE A 282 0.58 19.93 -10.02
CA PHE A 282 1.99 19.95 -10.45
C PHE A 282 2.18 19.43 -11.88
N GLU A 283 1.37 18.47 -12.33
CA GLU A 283 1.37 18.05 -13.73
C GLU A 283 0.97 19.20 -14.66
N LYS A 284 -0.07 19.95 -14.30
CA LYS A 284 -0.50 21.13 -15.08
C LYS A 284 0.56 22.23 -15.11
N SER A 285 1.39 22.36 -14.07
CA SER A 285 2.51 23.31 -14.01
C SER A 285 3.73 22.83 -14.79
N GLY A 286 3.78 21.56 -15.20
CA GLY A 286 4.93 20.97 -15.90
C GLY A 286 6.05 20.50 -14.96
N ASP A 287 5.79 20.35 -13.65
CA ASP A 287 6.78 19.93 -12.67
C ASP A 287 6.91 18.41 -12.57
N LEU A 288 5.87 17.67 -13.03
CA LEU A 288 5.84 16.22 -13.06
C LEU A 288 4.99 15.71 -14.24
N LEU A 289 5.11 14.40 -14.52
CA LEU A 289 4.26 13.68 -15.47
C LEU A 289 3.59 12.51 -14.76
N ILE A 290 2.26 12.43 -14.83
CA ILE A 290 1.49 11.29 -14.30
C ILE A 290 1.39 10.23 -15.40
N GLU A 291 1.92 9.03 -15.13
CA GLU A 291 1.87 7.89 -16.05
C GLU A 291 0.64 7.01 -15.82
N LYS A 292 0.15 6.95 -14.59
CA LYS A 292 -1.02 6.15 -14.24
C LYS A 292 -1.78 6.71 -13.04
N ILE A 293 -3.10 6.71 -13.19
CA ILE A 293 -4.07 6.88 -12.12
C ILE A 293 -5.01 5.68 -12.19
N SER A 294 -5.08 4.86 -11.14
CA SER A 294 -5.98 3.70 -11.11
C SER A 294 -6.66 3.58 -9.75
N ARG A 295 -7.99 3.73 -9.75
CA ARG A 295 -8.80 3.30 -8.61
C ARG A 295 -8.81 1.77 -8.59
N VAL A 296 -8.51 1.19 -7.43
CA VAL A 296 -8.62 -0.24 -7.16
C VAL A 296 -9.81 -0.44 -6.21
N PRO A 297 -11.01 -0.75 -6.74
CA PRO A 297 -12.24 -0.83 -5.95
C PRO A 297 -12.29 -2.11 -5.10
N PHE A 298 -11.28 -2.28 -4.24
CA PHE A 298 -11.13 -3.38 -3.29
C PHE A 298 -10.52 -2.88 -1.98
N GLY A 299 -10.92 -3.47 -0.85
CA GLY A 299 -10.34 -3.16 0.45
C GLY A 299 -11.12 -3.74 1.62
N GLY A 300 -10.83 -3.25 2.83
CA GLY A 300 -11.62 -3.55 4.01
C GLY A 300 -13.01 -2.92 3.95
N ILE A 301 -13.86 -3.22 4.94
CA ILE A 301 -15.25 -2.71 4.96
C ILE A 301 -15.33 -1.18 5.02
N TYR A 302 -14.30 -0.51 5.52
CA TYR A 302 -14.31 0.93 5.73
C TYR A 302 -13.88 1.73 4.49
N HIS A 303 -12.92 1.24 3.70
CA HIS A 303 -12.35 1.96 2.57
C HIS A 303 -11.63 1.05 1.56
N GLU A 304 -11.31 1.59 0.40
CA GLU A 304 -10.39 1.02 -0.59
C GLU A 304 -8.95 1.41 -0.21
N GLY A 305 -8.09 0.43 0.04
CA GLY A 305 -6.79 0.69 0.66
C GLY A 305 -5.64 0.92 -0.32
N TRP A 306 -5.78 0.55 -1.62
CA TRP A 306 -4.63 0.34 -2.49
C TRP A 306 -4.80 0.88 -3.91
N ASN A 307 -5.18 2.14 -4.03
CA ASN A 307 -5.21 2.80 -5.35
C ASN A 307 -3.79 3.06 -5.84
N ILE A 308 -3.58 3.03 -7.15
CA ILE A 308 -2.25 3.10 -7.76
C ILE A 308 -2.07 4.44 -8.45
N LEU A 309 -1.06 5.19 -8.04
CA LEU A 309 -0.59 6.39 -8.71
C LEU A 309 0.86 6.15 -9.15
N VAL A 310 1.16 6.34 -10.43
CA VAL A 310 2.52 6.25 -10.98
C VAL A 310 2.84 7.57 -11.68
N TRP A 311 3.93 8.18 -11.31
CA TRP A 311 4.32 9.50 -11.83
C TRP A 311 5.83 9.71 -11.72
N LYS A 312 6.35 10.72 -12.41
CA LYS A 312 7.75 11.10 -12.33
C LYS A 312 7.91 12.62 -12.30
N PRO A 313 8.81 13.16 -11.48
CA PRO A 313 9.23 14.57 -11.53
C PRO A 313 9.96 14.86 -12.86
N LEU A 314 9.84 16.08 -13.36
CA LEU A 314 10.44 16.54 -14.62
C LEU A 314 11.62 17.50 -14.41
#